data_b6825d94dbe9ca7c8b41fd98f223830d
#
_entry.id   b6825d94dbe9ca7c8b41fd98f223830d
#
_cell.length_a   1.000
_cell.length_b   1.000
_cell.length_c   1.000
_cell.angle_alpha   90.00
_cell.angle_beta   90.00
_cell.angle_gamma   90.00
#
_symmetry.space_group_name_H-M   'P 1'
#
loop_
_entity.id
_entity.type
_entity.pdbx_description
1 polymer ?
#
loop_
_entity_poly.entity_id
_entity_poly.type
_entity_poly.pdbx_seq_one_letter_code
_entity_poly.pdbx_strand_id
1 'polypeptide(L)'
;MGQKSYSSTSFWAKQIILAVVLVVAAGVLIYFLEVKKSAPVPESQKEEKSVSKGLSEFYSEFRMSATDPLRGEQSDFVLDIDGVDPNLDSKLEMMVSKTRPVESDWTGEQKYRTFQEGNTLREAISQYAQEEGVQLIWNLEQDFVIKHQFQIKNTVSGSLAEIVSAIDSSFESEVKAYLCTEQRSFVVTAEETELLKNQCERVN
;
A
#
# COMPACT_ATOMS: atom_id res chain seq x y z
N MET A 1 -62.34 -40.05 17.09
CA MET A 1 -61.07 -39.36 17.15
C MET A 1 -59.95 -40.35 16.88
N GLY A 2 -59.45 -40.35 15.66
CA GLY A 2 -58.44 -41.34 15.24
C GLY A 2 -57.01 -40.80 15.58
N GLN A 3 -56.30 -41.46 16.48
CA GLN A 3 -54.90 -41.23 16.72
C GLN A 3 -54.07 -41.77 15.57
N LYS A 4 -53.41 -40.87 14.84
CA LYS A 4 -52.37 -41.26 13.89
C LYS A 4 -51.13 -41.69 14.67
N SER A 5 -50.88 -43.00 14.78
CA SER A 5 -49.62 -43.53 15.30
C SER A 5 -48.50 -43.17 14.34
N TYR A 6 -47.60 -42.29 14.74
CA TYR A 6 -46.37 -42.00 14.03
C TYR A 6 -45.44 -43.23 14.16
N SER A 7 -45.27 -43.96 13.06
CA SER A 7 -44.33 -45.07 12.99
C SER A 7 -42.89 -44.58 13.11
N SER A 8 -42.27 -44.80 14.25
CA SER A 8 -40.86 -44.49 14.57
C SER A 8 -39.87 -45.03 13.53
N THR A 9 -40.21 -46.15 12.88
CA THR A 9 -39.40 -46.80 11.84
C THR A 9 -39.24 -45.93 10.57
N SER A 10 -40.28 -45.18 10.17
CA SER A 10 -40.20 -44.31 8.97
C SER A 10 -39.30 -43.09 9.20
N PHE A 11 -39.25 -42.60 10.42
CA PHE A 11 -38.37 -41.49 10.78
C PHE A 11 -36.90 -41.93 10.74
N TRP A 12 -36.59 -43.06 11.36
CA TRP A 12 -35.24 -43.62 11.37
C TRP A 12 -34.74 -44.00 9.98
N ALA A 13 -35.60 -44.59 9.14
CA ALA A 13 -35.25 -44.92 7.76
C ALA A 13 -34.85 -43.63 6.93
N LYS A 14 -35.58 -42.54 7.09
CA LYS A 14 -35.24 -41.25 6.41
C LYS A 14 -33.91 -40.69 6.90
N GLN A 15 -33.62 -40.77 8.18
CA GLN A 15 -32.37 -40.30 8.78
C GLN A 15 -31.15 -41.09 8.26
N ILE A 16 -31.30 -42.43 8.15
CA ILE A 16 -30.24 -43.29 7.62
C ILE A 16 -29.99 -43.00 6.14
N ILE A 17 -31.06 -42.83 5.34
CA ILE A 17 -30.92 -42.48 3.92
C ILE A 17 -30.20 -41.16 3.76
N LEU A 18 -30.54 -40.14 4.56
CA LEU A 18 -29.88 -38.81 4.52
C LEU A 18 -28.40 -38.93 4.89
N ALA A 19 -28.05 -39.70 5.90
CA ALA A 19 -26.66 -39.93 6.28
C ALA A 19 -25.85 -40.61 5.16
N VAL A 20 -26.43 -41.64 4.51
CA VAL A 20 -25.78 -42.31 3.39
C VAL A 20 -25.55 -41.35 2.21
N VAL A 21 -26.54 -40.50 1.88
CA VAL A 21 -26.40 -39.51 0.81
C VAL A 21 -25.26 -38.54 1.11
N LEU A 22 -25.12 -38.06 2.35
CA LEU A 22 -24.03 -37.17 2.75
C LEU A 22 -22.65 -37.85 2.63
N VAL A 23 -22.54 -39.11 3.02
CA VAL A 23 -21.27 -39.85 2.90
C VAL A 23 -20.88 -40.05 1.44
N VAL A 24 -21.86 -40.38 0.58
CA VAL A 24 -21.62 -40.51 -0.87
C VAL A 24 -21.22 -39.17 -1.48
N ALA A 25 -21.89 -38.07 -1.12
CA ALA A 25 -21.57 -36.75 -1.59
C ALA A 25 -20.14 -36.29 -1.17
N ALA A 26 -19.75 -36.59 0.07
CA ALA A 26 -18.40 -36.34 0.55
C ALA A 26 -17.34 -37.17 -0.20
N GLY A 27 -17.60 -38.42 -0.46
CA GLY A 27 -16.71 -39.30 -1.25
C GLY A 27 -16.53 -38.80 -2.69
N VAL A 28 -17.61 -38.36 -3.33
CA VAL A 28 -17.55 -37.78 -4.69
C VAL A 28 -16.75 -36.50 -4.70
N LEU A 29 -16.92 -35.65 -3.68
CA LEU A 29 -16.15 -34.41 -3.55
C LEU A 29 -14.63 -34.66 -3.41
N ILE A 30 -14.26 -35.61 -2.55
CA ILE A 30 -12.86 -36.03 -2.37
C ILE A 30 -12.30 -36.59 -3.68
N TYR A 31 -13.06 -37.45 -4.37
CA TYR A 31 -12.65 -38.00 -5.66
C TYR A 31 -12.40 -36.90 -6.72
N PHE A 32 -13.28 -35.88 -6.81
CA PHE A 32 -13.10 -34.77 -7.74
C PHE A 32 -11.93 -33.88 -7.36
N LEU A 33 -11.63 -33.73 -6.07
CA LEU A 33 -10.47 -32.94 -5.61
C LEU A 33 -9.14 -33.67 -5.90
N GLU A 34 -9.11 -35.00 -5.79
CA GLU A 34 -7.92 -35.79 -6.14
C GLU A 34 -7.68 -35.83 -7.65
N VAL A 35 -8.74 -36.00 -8.45
CA VAL A 35 -8.62 -35.99 -9.93
C VAL A 35 -8.13 -34.63 -10.46
N LYS A 36 -8.47 -33.51 -9.82
CA LYS A 36 -7.93 -32.20 -10.19
C LYS A 36 -6.45 -31.97 -9.82
N LYS A 37 -5.88 -32.79 -8.93
CA LYS A 37 -4.44 -32.78 -8.60
C LYS A 37 -3.58 -33.56 -9.59
N SER A 38 -4.18 -34.32 -10.49
CA SER A 38 -3.48 -35.10 -11.50
C SER A 38 -3.57 -34.43 -12.88
N ALA A 39 -3.11 -33.17 -13.00
CA ALA A 39 -2.73 -32.62 -14.29
C ALA A 39 -1.34 -33.18 -14.65
N PRO A 40 -1.11 -33.71 -15.85
CA PRO A 40 0.19 -34.25 -16.22
C PRO A 40 1.24 -33.13 -16.27
N VAL A 41 2.22 -33.21 -15.36
CA VAL A 41 3.45 -32.44 -15.42
C VAL A 41 4.30 -33.05 -16.54
N PRO A 42 4.84 -32.25 -17.50
CA PRO A 42 5.74 -32.77 -18.52
C PRO A 42 6.97 -33.39 -17.85
N GLU A 43 7.26 -34.63 -18.25
CA GLU A 43 8.45 -35.36 -17.89
C GLU A 43 9.70 -34.64 -18.44
N SER A 44 10.37 -33.89 -17.59
CA SER A 44 11.81 -33.66 -17.71
C SER A 44 12.41 -33.41 -16.35
N GLN A 45 13.28 -34.36 -15.98
CA GLN A 45 14.22 -34.31 -14.85
C GLN A 45 13.68 -34.64 -13.45
N LYS A 46 13.60 -35.95 -13.19
CA LYS A 46 13.82 -36.52 -11.87
C LYS A 46 15.30 -36.32 -11.49
N GLU A 47 15.61 -35.21 -10.87
CA GLU A 47 16.72 -35.14 -9.93
C GLU A 47 16.12 -35.08 -8.53
N GLU A 48 16.50 -36.04 -7.70
CA GLU A 48 16.25 -36.01 -6.25
C GLU A 48 16.96 -34.78 -5.66
N LYS A 49 16.31 -33.65 -5.68
CA LYS A 49 16.77 -32.49 -4.91
C LYS A 49 16.58 -32.85 -3.44
N SER A 50 17.70 -33.16 -2.77
CA SER A 50 17.68 -33.39 -1.33
C SER A 50 17.10 -32.15 -0.63
N VAL A 51 16.31 -32.37 0.43
CA VAL A 51 15.66 -31.31 1.21
C VAL A 51 16.70 -30.24 1.68
N SER A 52 17.94 -30.67 1.91
CA SER A 52 19.06 -29.80 2.24
C SER A 52 19.44 -28.82 1.10
N LYS A 53 19.30 -29.25 -0.18
CA LYS A 53 19.60 -28.40 -1.34
C LYS A 53 18.49 -27.36 -1.56
N GLY A 54 17.23 -27.75 -1.41
CA GLY A 54 16.10 -26.81 -1.46
C GLY A 54 16.15 -25.77 -0.34
N LEU A 55 16.56 -26.19 0.87
CA LEU A 55 16.73 -25.28 2.00
C LEU A 55 17.93 -24.32 1.76
N SER A 56 19.03 -24.81 1.18
CA SER A 56 20.20 -24.00 0.85
C SER A 56 19.89 -23.00 -0.28
N GLU A 57 19.14 -23.38 -1.30
CA GLU A 57 18.68 -22.48 -2.36
C GLU A 57 17.74 -21.41 -1.78
N PHE A 58 16.77 -21.79 -0.92
CA PHE A 58 15.89 -20.86 -0.23
C PHE A 58 16.67 -19.85 0.64
N TYR A 59 17.63 -20.32 1.43
CA TYR A 59 18.45 -19.42 2.25
C TYR A 59 19.43 -18.56 1.43
N SER A 60 19.91 -19.04 0.28
CA SER A 60 20.76 -18.23 -0.60
C SER A 60 19.93 -17.13 -1.28
N GLU A 61 18.71 -17.45 -1.72
CA GLU A 61 17.78 -16.50 -2.32
C GLU A 61 17.31 -15.45 -1.31
N PHE A 62 17.00 -15.88 -0.08
CA PHE A 62 16.69 -14.98 1.02
C PHE A 62 17.86 -14.10 1.44
N ARG A 63 19.10 -14.65 1.43
CA ARG A 63 20.31 -13.88 1.76
C ARG A 63 20.69 -12.90 0.65
N MET A 64 20.50 -13.24 -0.61
CA MET A 64 20.67 -12.33 -1.75
C MET A 64 19.64 -11.21 -1.71
N SER A 65 18.38 -11.53 -1.38
CA SER A 65 17.32 -10.53 -1.17
C SER A 65 17.59 -9.59 0.01
N ALA A 66 18.35 -10.06 1.03
CA ALA A 66 18.71 -9.26 2.20
C ALA A 66 20.03 -8.48 2.04
N THR A 67 20.86 -8.83 1.03
CA THR A 67 22.17 -8.20 0.80
C THR A 67 22.24 -7.33 -0.45
N ASP A 68 21.21 -7.34 -1.28
CA ASP A 68 21.06 -6.39 -2.37
C ASP A 68 19.92 -5.41 -2.00
N PRO A 69 20.25 -4.26 -1.38
CA PRO A 69 19.25 -3.25 -1.15
C PRO A 69 18.85 -2.69 -2.52
N LEU A 70 17.76 -3.22 -3.09
CA LEU A 70 16.92 -2.56 -4.07
C LEU A 70 17.62 -1.97 -5.32
N ARG A 71 18.47 -2.76 -5.97
CA ARG A 71 18.96 -2.45 -7.30
C ARG A 71 18.60 -3.57 -8.26
N GLY A 72 17.34 -3.55 -8.76
CA GLY A 72 17.00 -4.38 -9.90
C GLY A 72 15.62 -5.01 -10.02
N GLU A 73 14.66 -4.72 -9.15
CA GLU A 73 13.25 -4.82 -9.49
C GLU A 73 12.60 -3.56 -8.92
N GLN A 74 12.33 -2.60 -9.81
CA GLN A 74 11.38 -1.53 -9.51
C GLN A 74 10.14 -2.23 -8.97
N SER A 75 9.91 -2.09 -7.68
CA SER A 75 8.70 -2.61 -7.05
C SER A 75 7.53 -2.07 -7.87
N ASP A 76 6.59 -2.90 -8.29
CA ASP A 76 5.37 -2.52 -9.04
C ASP A 76 4.59 -1.35 -8.39
N PHE A 77 5.08 -0.83 -7.27
CA PHE A 77 4.46 0.18 -6.43
C PHE A 77 5.27 1.47 -6.28
N VAL A 78 6.47 1.53 -6.85
CA VAL A 78 7.28 2.74 -6.94
C VAL A 78 7.28 3.20 -8.39
N LEU A 79 6.83 4.42 -8.60
CA LEU A 79 6.76 5.04 -9.92
C LEU A 79 7.90 6.06 -10.02
N ASP A 80 8.81 5.87 -10.97
CA ASP A 80 9.79 6.90 -11.29
C ASP A 80 9.08 8.05 -12.03
N ILE A 81 9.27 9.24 -11.53
CA ILE A 81 8.67 10.46 -12.08
C ILE A 81 9.74 11.53 -12.29
N ASP A 82 9.59 12.32 -13.33
CA ASP A 82 10.41 13.54 -13.52
C ASP A 82 9.91 14.65 -12.57
N GLY A 83 10.05 14.40 -11.25
CA GLY A 83 9.46 15.26 -10.21
C GLY A 83 10.39 16.33 -9.65
N VAL A 84 11.71 16.18 -9.81
CA VAL A 84 12.69 17.15 -9.29
C VAL A 84 12.80 18.36 -10.21
N ASP A 85 12.40 19.52 -9.70
CA ASP A 85 12.48 20.80 -10.40
C ASP A 85 13.75 21.54 -9.95
N PRO A 86 14.77 21.69 -10.80
CA PRO A 86 15.99 22.40 -10.46
C PRO A 86 15.76 23.91 -10.22
N ASN A 87 14.61 24.44 -10.62
CA ASN A 87 14.23 25.83 -10.43
C ASN A 87 13.17 26.02 -9.33
N LEU A 88 13.11 25.11 -8.35
CA LEU A 88 12.11 25.11 -7.28
C LEU A 88 12.02 26.47 -6.58
N ASP A 89 13.15 27.10 -6.20
CA ASP A 89 13.20 28.37 -5.51
C ASP A 89 12.57 29.49 -6.36
N SER A 90 12.93 29.58 -7.63
CA SER A 90 12.35 30.57 -8.54
C SER A 90 10.85 30.41 -8.72
N LYS A 91 10.36 29.16 -8.72
CA LYS A 91 8.94 28.85 -8.80
C LYS A 91 8.21 29.30 -7.53
N LEU A 92 8.77 29.03 -6.37
CA LEU A 92 8.21 29.47 -5.08
C LEU A 92 8.17 31.00 -4.99
N GLU A 93 9.22 31.69 -5.38
CA GLU A 93 9.26 33.19 -5.41
C GLU A 93 8.18 33.78 -6.33
N MET A 94 7.95 33.19 -7.50
CA MET A 94 6.88 33.61 -8.41
C MET A 94 5.47 33.36 -7.84
N MET A 95 5.29 32.42 -6.92
CA MET A 95 3.98 32.14 -6.29
C MET A 95 3.60 33.21 -5.27
N VAL A 96 4.53 33.79 -4.53
CA VAL A 96 4.29 34.83 -3.50
C VAL A 96 3.47 35.99 -4.03
N SER A 97 3.72 36.42 -5.27
CA SER A 97 3.00 37.54 -5.88
C SER A 97 1.53 37.29 -6.19
N LYS A 98 1.07 36.06 -6.12
CA LYS A 98 -0.26 35.63 -6.57
C LYS A 98 -1.13 35.03 -5.46
N THR A 99 -0.55 34.68 -4.33
CA THR A 99 -1.23 33.98 -3.25
C THR A 99 -1.40 34.87 -2.02
N ARG A 100 -2.49 34.64 -1.28
CA ARG A 100 -2.67 35.24 0.04
C ARG A 100 -2.06 34.28 1.06
N PRO A 101 -1.12 34.72 1.92
CA PRO A 101 -0.47 33.85 2.90
C PRO A 101 -1.46 33.12 3.80
N VAL A 102 -1.06 31.94 4.31
CA VAL A 102 -1.70 31.30 5.45
C VAL A 102 -1.07 31.78 6.75
N GLU A 103 -1.76 31.58 7.87
CA GLU A 103 -1.21 31.88 9.19
C GLU A 103 -0.01 30.99 9.50
N SER A 104 0.97 31.48 10.24
CA SER A 104 2.21 30.75 10.51
C SER A 104 2.01 29.47 11.34
N ASP A 105 0.96 29.40 12.13
CA ASP A 105 0.60 28.22 12.94
C ASP A 105 -0.44 27.31 12.28
N TRP A 106 -0.74 27.53 11.00
CA TRP A 106 -1.72 26.76 10.28
C TRP A 106 -1.22 25.33 10.01
N THR A 107 -2.02 24.34 10.41
CA THR A 107 -1.72 22.91 10.19
C THR A 107 -2.82 22.18 9.42
N GLY A 108 -3.96 22.86 9.22
CA GLY A 108 -5.16 22.29 8.60
C GLY A 108 -6.15 21.69 9.60
N GLU A 109 -7.26 21.20 9.10
CA GLU A 109 -8.34 20.62 9.90
C GLU A 109 -8.00 19.18 10.32
N GLN A 110 -8.24 18.84 11.59
CA GLN A 110 -8.09 17.48 12.09
C GLN A 110 -9.30 16.62 11.69
N LYS A 111 -9.10 15.71 10.76
CA LYS A 111 -10.12 14.79 10.27
C LYS A 111 -9.54 13.44 9.83
N TYR A 112 -10.41 12.46 9.56
CA TYR A 112 -10.00 11.21 8.94
C TYR A 112 -9.76 11.42 7.45
N ARG A 113 -8.60 11.01 6.96
CA ARG A 113 -8.24 11.00 5.53
C ARG A 113 -8.02 9.57 5.09
N THR A 114 -8.71 9.18 4.04
CA THR A 114 -8.64 7.81 3.51
C THR A 114 -7.76 7.77 2.27
N PHE A 115 -6.74 6.96 2.32
CA PHE A 115 -5.82 6.71 1.22
C PHE A 115 -6.24 5.41 0.53
N GLN A 116 -6.79 5.53 -0.67
CA GLN A 116 -7.42 4.41 -1.39
C GLN A 116 -6.37 3.59 -2.14
N GLU A 117 -6.57 2.26 -2.16
CA GLU A 117 -5.78 1.34 -2.96
C GLU A 117 -5.79 1.72 -4.44
N GLY A 118 -4.63 1.64 -5.09
CA GLY A 118 -4.44 1.95 -6.51
C GLY A 118 -4.15 3.42 -6.82
N ASN A 119 -4.42 4.36 -5.90
CA ASN A 119 -3.99 5.76 -6.04
C ASN A 119 -2.53 5.90 -5.64
N THR A 120 -1.91 7.04 -5.97
CA THR A 120 -0.57 7.37 -5.48
C THR A 120 -0.63 8.22 -4.21
N LEU A 121 0.46 8.18 -3.41
CA LEU A 121 0.56 9.01 -2.20
C LEU A 121 0.54 10.49 -2.55
N ARG A 122 1.28 10.89 -3.61
CA ARG A 122 1.32 12.26 -4.10
C ARG A 122 -0.07 12.77 -4.49
N GLU A 123 -0.81 11.97 -5.28
CA GLU A 123 -2.15 12.36 -5.74
C GLU A 123 -3.11 12.51 -4.57
N ALA A 124 -3.16 11.53 -3.66
CA ALA A 124 -4.05 11.53 -2.52
C ALA A 124 -3.78 12.71 -1.57
N ILE A 125 -2.53 12.96 -1.18
CA ILE A 125 -2.21 14.07 -0.28
C ILE A 125 -2.35 15.44 -0.96
N SER A 126 -2.09 15.51 -2.29
CA SER A 126 -2.33 16.72 -3.08
C SER A 126 -3.79 17.12 -3.08
N GLN A 127 -4.70 16.15 -3.23
CA GLN A 127 -6.13 16.40 -3.15
C GLN A 127 -6.53 16.97 -1.78
N TYR A 128 -6.08 16.36 -0.68
CA TYR A 128 -6.38 16.85 0.67
C TYR A 128 -5.81 18.24 0.95
N ALA A 129 -4.62 18.53 0.46
CA ALA A 129 -4.04 19.87 0.56
C ALA A 129 -4.88 20.90 -0.20
N GLN A 130 -5.30 20.58 -1.42
CA GLN A 130 -6.15 21.45 -2.25
C GLN A 130 -7.52 21.71 -1.63
N GLU A 131 -8.14 20.71 -1.01
CA GLU A 131 -9.41 20.87 -0.28
C GLU A 131 -9.30 21.93 0.84
N GLU A 132 -8.13 22.09 1.42
CA GLU A 132 -7.84 23.09 2.46
C GLU A 132 -7.17 24.36 1.90
N GLY A 133 -7.11 24.50 0.57
CA GLY A 133 -6.62 25.68 -0.13
C GLY A 133 -5.11 25.85 -0.11
N VAL A 134 -4.38 24.75 0.05
CA VAL A 134 -2.90 24.70 -0.02
C VAL A 134 -2.50 23.79 -1.18
N GLN A 135 -1.42 24.16 -1.90
CA GLN A 135 -0.90 23.31 -2.98
C GLN A 135 0.16 22.35 -2.46
N LEU A 136 0.32 21.21 -3.13
CA LEU A 136 1.45 20.32 -2.89
C LEU A 136 2.45 20.42 -4.05
N ILE A 137 3.71 20.63 -3.72
CA ILE A 137 4.85 20.54 -4.62
C ILE A 137 5.64 19.29 -4.21
N TRP A 138 5.56 18.25 -5.04
CA TRP A 138 6.24 16.99 -4.85
C TRP A 138 7.55 17.01 -5.64
N ASN A 139 8.65 17.36 -4.99
CA ASN A 139 9.97 17.51 -5.59
C ASN A 139 10.86 16.29 -5.30
N LEU A 140 10.37 15.12 -5.69
CA LEU A 140 11.04 13.82 -5.57
C LEU A 140 11.04 13.12 -6.93
N GLU A 141 11.99 12.24 -7.15
CA GLU A 141 12.08 11.41 -8.36
C GLU A 141 11.09 10.26 -8.39
N GLN A 142 10.46 9.97 -7.25
CA GLN A 142 9.59 8.81 -7.08
C GLN A 142 8.23 9.19 -6.48
N ASP A 143 7.21 8.42 -6.87
CA ASP A 143 5.88 8.41 -6.26
C ASP A 143 5.52 6.96 -5.87
N PHE A 144 4.58 6.77 -4.96
CA PHE A 144 4.29 5.48 -4.36
C PHE A 144 2.82 5.11 -4.54
N VAL A 145 2.56 3.93 -5.11
CA VAL A 145 1.21 3.38 -5.24
C VAL A 145 0.76 2.79 -3.90
N ILE A 146 -0.43 3.13 -3.49
CA ILE A 146 -1.06 2.62 -2.26
C ILE A 146 -1.52 1.18 -2.50
N LYS A 147 -0.85 0.22 -1.85
CA LYS A 147 -1.13 -1.23 -1.96
C LYS A 147 -2.43 -1.65 -1.30
N HIS A 148 -2.73 -1.05 -0.16
CA HIS A 148 -3.90 -1.34 0.65
C HIS A 148 -4.47 -0.06 1.20
N GLN A 149 -5.78 0.06 1.19
CA GLN A 149 -6.46 1.22 1.76
C GLN A 149 -6.08 1.38 3.24
N PHE A 150 -5.75 2.62 3.62
CA PHE A 150 -5.51 2.98 5.01
C PHE A 150 -6.10 4.35 5.33
N GLN A 151 -6.17 4.68 6.62
CA GLN A 151 -6.68 5.97 7.09
C GLN A 151 -5.70 6.60 8.07
N ILE A 152 -5.54 7.91 7.96
CA ILE A 152 -4.82 8.76 8.92
C ILE A 152 -5.82 9.69 9.59
N LYS A 153 -5.80 9.75 10.93
CA LYS A 153 -6.57 10.73 11.69
C LYS A 153 -5.65 11.83 12.16
N ASN A 154 -5.48 12.85 11.34
CA ASN A 154 -4.58 13.96 11.64
C ASN A 154 -5.02 15.24 10.89
N THR A 155 -4.28 16.35 11.06
CA THR A 155 -4.33 17.50 10.16
C THR A 155 -3.72 17.14 8.81
N VAL A 156 -3.88 17.95 7.79
CA VAL A 156 -3.24 17.68 6.48
C VAL A 156 -1.71 17.76 6.60
N SER A 157 -1.21 18.70 7.38
CA SER A 157 0.22 18.83 7.70
C SER A 157 0.75 17.59 8.42
N GLY A 158 0.09 17.15 9.50
CA GLY A 158 0.47 15.92 10.20
C GLY A 158 0.35 14.65 9.36
N SER A 159 -0.65 14.56 8.49
CA SER A 159 -0.77 13.42 7.55
C SER A 159 0.40 13.40 6.55
N LEU A 160 0.83 14.58 6.09
CA LEU A 160 2.01 14.71 5.22
C LEU A 160 3.30 14.29 5.95
N ALA A 161 3.47 14.69 7.21
CA ALA A 161 4.62 14.26 8.02
C ALA A 161 4.70 12.74 8.17
N GLU A 162 3.57 12.08 8.47
CA GLU A 162 3.51 10.62 8.56
C GLU A 162 3.88 9.94 7.23
N ILE A 163 3.38 10.46 6.09
CA ILE A 163 3.70 9.95 4.76
C ILE A 163 5.19 10.11 4.46
N VAL A 164 5.74 11.32 4.67
CA VAL A 164 7.16 11.61 4.41
C VAL A 164 8.06 10.70 5.25
N SER A 165 7.75 10.52 6.53
CA SER A 165 8.48 9.59 7.41
C SER A 165 8.42 8.14 6.92
N ALA A 166 7.29 7.73 6.33
CA ALA A 166 7.13 6.36 5.83
C ALA A 166 7.94 6.09 4.55
N ILE A 167 8.10 7.09 3.67
CA ILE A 167 8.82 6.96 2.40
C ILE A 167 10.31 7.29 2.50
N ASP A 168 10.75 7.94 3.57
CA ASP A 168 12.13 8.42 3.76
C ASP A 168 13.18 7.35 3.48
N SER A 169 12.96 6.13 3.97
CA SER A 169 13.88 5.00 3.78
C SER A 169 14.06 4.54 2.32
N SER A 170 13.22 5.02 1.40
CA SER A 170 13.31 4.70 -0.03
C SER A 170 14.26 5.62 -0.79
N PHE A 171 14.80 6.64 -0.13
CA PHE A 171 15.69 7.64 -0.73
C PHE A 171 17.08 7.59 -0.10
N GLU A 172 18.10 8.04 -0.83
CA GLU A 172 19.48 8.13 -0.33
C GLU A 172 19.65 9.31 0.65
N SER A 173 18.89 10.38 0.44
CA SER A 173 18.88 11.57 1.29
C SER A 173 17.59 11.67 2.10
N GLU A 174 17.66 12.30 3.29
CA GLU A 174 16.48 12.50 4.15
C GLU A 174 15.40 13.30 3.40
N VAL A 175 14.21 12.72 3.27
CA VAL A 175 13.06 13.40 2.70
C VAL A 175 12.41 14.28 3.75
N LYS A 176 12.16 15.53 3.40
CA LYS A 176 11.58 16.53 4.29
C LYS A 176 10.33 17.14 3.67
N ALA A 177 9.39 17.51 4.53
CA ALA A 177 8.25 18.34 4.13
C ALA A 177 8.36 19.73 4.75
N TYR A 178 8.02 20.73 3.99
CA TYR A 178 7.98 22.12 4.40
C TYR A 178 6.61 22.72 4.14
N LEU A 179 6.14 23.57 5.02
CA LEU A 179 5.00 24.46 4.81
C LEU A 179 5.54 25.86 4.48
N CYS A 180 5.34 26.29 3.26
CA CYS A 180 5.65 27.65 2.80
C CYS A 180 4.39 28.51 2.88
N THR A 181 4.25 29.26 3.96
CA THR A 181 3.03 30.01 4.32
C THR A 181 2.69 31.09 3.31
N GLU A 182 3.68 31.83 2.81
CA GLU A 182 3.49 32.89 1.81
C GLU A 182 3.04 32.34 0.46
N GLN A 183 3.53 31.15 0.08
CA GLN A 183 3.18 30.47 -1.16
C GLN A 183 1.92 29.63 -1.04
N ARG A 184 1.38 29.42 0.17
CA ARG A 184 0.30 28.47 0.46
C ARG A 184 0.60 27.10 -0.12
N SER A 185 1.79 26.58 0.15
CA SER A 185 2.22 25.33 -0.43
C SER A 185 2.96 24.45 0.56
N PHE A 186 2.72 23.15 0.46
CA PHE A 186 3.62 22.14 0.98
C PHE A 186 4.68 21.82 -0.07
N VAL A 187 5.91 21.65 0.36
CA VAL A 187 7.02 21.19 -0.47
C VAL A 187 7.59 19.93 0.13
N VAL A 188 7.62 18.86 -0.64
CA VAL A 188 8.27 17.58 -0.25
C VAL A 188 9.51 17.42 -1.11
N THR A 189 10.67 17.30 -0.48
CA THR A 189 11.96 17.23 -1.19
C THR A 189 13.01 16.48 -0.38
N ALA A 190 13.96 15.86 -1.09
CA ALA A 190 15.19 15.32 -0.53
C ALA A 190 16.35 16.32 -0.56
N GLU A 191 16.15 17.46 -1.25
CA GLU A 191 17.13 18.54 -1.34
C GLU A 191 16.66 19.78 -0.57
N GLU A 192 17.47 20.24 0.36
CA GLU A 192 17.15 21.40 1.18
C GLU A 192 17.79 22.68 0.60
N THR A 193 16.95 23.58 0.10
CA THR A 193 17.41 24.86 -0.44
C THR A 193 17.47 25.95 0.63
N GLU A 194 18.22 27.03 0.36
CA GLU A 194 18.30 28.18 1.28
C GLU A 194 16.94 28.88 1.44
N LEU A 195 16.11 28.91 0.39
CA LEU A 195 14.76 29.46 0.47
C LEU A 195 13.89 28.67 1.44
N LEU A 196 13.90 27.34 1.32
CA LEU A 196 13.12 26.49 2.21
C LEU A 196 13.53 26.65 3.68
N LYS A 197 14.84 26.74 3.96
CA LYS A 197 15.35 26.95 5.32
C LYS A 197 14.90 28.28 5.94
N ASN A 198 14.88 29.35 5.13
CA ASN A 198 14.69 30.68 5.63
C ASN A 198 13.24 31.17 5.60
N GLN A 199 12.40 30.62 4.72
CA GLN A 199 11.03 31.11 4.47
C GLN A 199 9.93 30.10 4.72
N CYS A 200 10.28 28.81 4.91
CA CYS A 200 9.31 27.74 5.11
C CYS A 200 9.54 27.05 6.45
N GLU A 201 8.48 26.55 7.05
CA GLU A 201 8.54 25.79 8.29
C GLU A 201 8.58 24.28 8.00
N ARG A 202 9.49 23.56 8.65
CA ARG A 202 9.54 22.10 8.54
C ARG A 202 8.31 21.48 9.20
N VAL A 203 7.63 20.63 8.47
CA VAL A 203 6.50 19.84 8.95
C VAL A 203 7.05 18.61 9.69
N ASN A 204 6.62 18.40 10.96
CA ASN A 204 7.06 17.31 11.82
C ASN A 204 5.88 16.44 12.26
#